data_f802ce2621e4c6492d3bcf7acf28dbd0
#
_entry.id   f802ce2621e4c6492d3bcf7acf28dbd0
#
_cell.length_a   1.000
_cell.length_b   1.000
_cell.length_c   1.000
_cell.angle_alpha   90.00
_cell.angle_beta   90.00
_cell.angle_gamma   90.00
#
_symmetry.space_group_name_H-M   'P 1'
#
loop_
_entity.id
_entity.type
_entity.pdbx_description
1 polymer ?
#
loop_
_entity_poly.entity_id
_entity_poly.type
_entity_poly.pdbx_seq_one_letter_code
_entity_poly.pdbx_strand_id
1 'polypeptide(L)'
;MAPAMTLSDKEFQKMRNWAIKCLRTIGVETGGSNVQFAVDPVSGRMIIIEMNPRVSRSSALASKATGFPIAKVAAKLAVGYTLDELPNDITGKTLAAYEPTIDYIVTKVPRFDFEKFPSASGHLGVQMQSVGEVMAIGRTFRESLQKAFRSLEVGVDGLEPKWAFEEDPDLIRARSFDLTSLRFATAFRLLKIREAFLSGKTIKEVFEITKIDIWFLNQIKMLSEQDYEETLYQLKSKGFSDAQIARNARTSAEKIRKTRIKENILPSYKLVDTCSAEFEAKTPYCYSTYDYENEIEPIQGKKVIILGGGPNRIGQGIELSLIHISEPTRPERSADGVVW
;
A
#
# COMPACT_ATOMS: atom_id res chain seq x y z
N MET A 1 1.55 -6.12 1.78
CA MET A 1 0.08 -6.14 1.92
C MET A 1 -0.26 -6.53 3.34
N ALA A 2 -1.23 -5.89 3.94
CA ALA A 2 -1.82 -6.26 5.23
C ALA A 2 -3.35 -6.29 5.06
N PRO A 3 -4.05 -7.28 5.67
CA PRO A 3 -3.53 -8.45 6.37
C PRO A 3 -2.74 -9.40 5.45
N ALA A 4 -2.06 -10.38 6.02
CA ALA A 4 -1.25 -11.36 5.29
C ALA A 4 -2.15 -12.44 4.63
N MET A 5 -2.70 -12.15 3.45
CA MET A 5 -3.70 -12.97 2.75
C MET A 5 -3.20 -14.33 2.26
N THR A 6 -1.89 -14.52 2.14
CA THR A 6 -1.27 -15.76 1.60
C THR A 6 -0.67 -16.65 2.67
N LEU A 7 -0.80 -16.29 3.93
CA LEU A 7 -0.39 -17.09 5.06
C LEU A 7 -1.61 -17.73 5.73
N SER A 8 -1.50 -18.99 6.09
CA SER A 8 -2.44 -19.62 7.02
C SER A 8 -2.25 -19.05 8.43
N ASP A 9 -3.27 -19.16 9.28
CA ASP A 9 -3.17 -18.73 10.67
C ASP A 9 -2.00 -19.41 11.40
N LYS A 10 -1.78 -20.69 11.17
CA LYS A 10 -0.66 -21.45 11.73
C LYS A 10 0.71 -20.90 11.33
N GLU A 11 0.87 -20.50 10.07
CA GLU A 11 2.11 -19.88 9.57
C GLU A 11 2.31 -18.49 10.15
N PHE A 12 1.23 -17.69 10.22
CA PHE A 12 1.26 -16.37 10.83
C PHE A 12 1.64 -16.43 12.31
N GLN A 13 1.04 -17.33 13.09
CA GLN A 13 1.38 -17.54 14.51
C GLN A 13 2.83 -18.03 14.69
N LYS A 14 3.31 -18.90 13.82
CA LYS A 14 4.72 -19.32 13.82
C LYS A 14 5.66 -18.13 13.57
N MET A 15 5.36 -17.31 12.57
CA MET A 15 6.12 -16.09 12.25
C MET A 15 6.15 -15.12 13.43
N ARG A 16 5.00 -14.88 14.06
CA ARG A 16 4.85 -14.06 15.25
C ARG A 16 5.72 -14.57 16.41
N ASN A 17 5.64 -15.86 16.70
CA ASN A 17 6.44 -16.48 17.77
C ASN A 17 7.95 -16.35 17.50
N TRP A 18 8.37 -16.53 16.25
CA TRP A 18 9.76 -16.34 15.86
C TRP A 18 10.21 -14.88 15.98
N ALA A 19 9.37 -13.92 15.63
CA ALA A 19 9.66 -12.50 15.82
C ALA A 19 9.87 -12.16 17.29
N ILE A 20 8.99 -12.63 18.18
CA ILE A 20 9.12 -12.46 19.64
C ILE A 20 10.42 -13.10 20.15
N LYS A 21 10.74 -14.30 19.68
CA LYS A 21 11.97 -14.99 20.06
C LYS A 21 13.21 -14.21 19.61
N CYS A 22 13.23 -13.66 18.42
CA CYS A 22 14.31 -12.81 17.92
C CYS A 22 14.52 -11.58 18.81
N LEU A 23 13.44 -10.85 19.12
CA LEU A 23 13.48 -9.70 20.01
C LEU A 23 14.11 -10.02 21.36
N ARG A 24 13.65 -11.08 22.00
CA ARG A 24 14.15 -11.54 23.30
C ARG A 24 15.62 -11.99 23.24
N THR A 25 16.01 -12.67 22.16
CA THR A 25 17.40 -13.15 22.00
C THR A 25 18.38 -12.00 21.79
N ILE A 26 17.97 -10.95 21.09
CA ILE A 26 18.79 -9.74 20.89
C ILE A 26 18.80 -8.85 22.14
N GLY A 27 17.85 -9.01 23.05
CA GLY A 27 17.72 -8.21 24.26
C GLY A 27 17.03 -6.86 24.03
N VAL A 28 16.09 -6.79 23.07
CA VAL A 28 15.26 -5.60 22.88
C VAL A 28 14.10 -5.65 23.85
N GLU A 29 14.15 -4.86 24.88
CA GLU A 29 13.16 -4.85 25.95
C GLU A 29 12.13 -3.74 25.81
N THR A 30 12.46 -2.65 25.10
CA THR A 30 11.61 -1.47 25.00
C THR A 30 11.46 -0.97 23.58
N GLY A 31 10.35 -0.25 23.32
CA GLY A 31 10.12 0.39 22.05
C GLY A 31 9.45 -0.50 21.01
N GLY A 32 9.81 -0.29 19.75
CA GLY A 32 9.31 -1.05 18.63
C GLY A 32 10.42 -1.67 17.82
N SER A 33 10.12 -2.74 17.10
CA SER A 33 11.06 -3.35 16.17
C SER A 33 10.35 -3.86 14.94
N ASN A 34 11.13 -4.20 13.92
CA ASN A 34 10.66 -4.79 12.67
C ASN A 34 11.46 -6.06 12.40
N VAL A 35 10.78 -7.18 12.19
CA VAL A 35 11.40 -8.46 11.81
C VAL A 35 10.91 -8.82 10.41
N GLN A 36 11.83 -9.08 9.49
CA GLN A 36 11.53 -9.42 8.11
C GLN A 36 11.72 -10.93 7.88
N PHE A 37 10.78 -11.51 7.18
CA PHE A 37 10.76 -12.92 6.82
C PHE A 37 10.67 -13.12 5.32
N ALA A 38 11.17 -14.26 4.84
CA ALA A 38 10.84 -14.79 3.54
C ALA A 38 10.14 -16.15 3.71
N VAL A 39 9.11 -16.36 2.91
CA VAL A 39 8.36 -17.62 2.86
C VAL A 39 8.38 -18.14 1.44
N ASP A 40 8.80 -19.37 1.27
CA ASP A 40 8.76 -20.06 -0.01
C ASP A 40 7.30 -20.42 -0.34
N PRO A 41 6.74 -19.97 -1.46
CA PRO A 41 5.33 -20.17 -1.79
C PRO A 41 4.97 -21.61 -2.17
N VAL A 42 5.96 -22.47 -2.36
CA VAL A 42 5.76 -23.88 -2.72
C VAL A 42 5.90 -24.79 -1.51
N SER A 43 7.02 -24.67 -0.78
CA SER A 43 7.33 -25.54 0.35
C SER A 43 6.85 -25.00 1.70
N GLY A 44 6.45 -23.73 1.78
CA GLY A 44 6.13 -23.06 3.04
C GLY A 44 7.35 -22.83 3.95
N ARG A 45 8.58 -23.06 3.44
CA ARG A 45 9.80 -22.82 4.22
C ARG A 45 9.90 -21.36 4.58
N MET A 46 10.06 -21.08 5.86
CA MET A 46 10.17 -19.74 6.41
C MET A 46 11.58 -19.48 6.90
N ILE A 47 12.14 -18.32 6.57
CA ILE A 47 13.43 -17.86 7.06
C ILE A 47 13.32 -16.41 7.56
N ILE A 48 14.14 -16.06 8.53
CA ILE A 48 14.31 -14.67 8.99
C ILE A 48 15.38 -14.02 8.11
N ILE A 49 15.06 -12.87 7.54
CA ILE A 49 15.98 -12.09 6.71
C ILE A 49 16.81 -11.16 7.60
N GLU A 50 16.11 -10.31 8.34
CA GLU A 50 16.74 -9.34 9.25
C GLU A 50 15.78 -8.89 10.34
N MET A 51 16.34 -8.29 11.38
CA MET A 51 15.62 -7.62 12.43
C MET A 51 16.17 -6.20 12.61
N ASN A 52 15.30 -5.23 12.69
CA ASN A 52 15.64 -3.83 12.99
C ASN A 52 15.17 -3.49 14.41
N PRO A 53 16.07 -3.38 15.42
CA PRO A 53 15.67 -3.14 16.82
C PRO A 53 15.38 -1.65 17.08
N ARG A 54 14.49 -1.08 16.31
CA ARG A 54 14.09 0.33 16.38
C ARG A 54 12.73 0.56 15.74
N VAL A 55 12.07 1.64 16.13
CA VAL A 55 10.97 2.18 15.34
C VAL A 55 11.53 2.65 13.99
N SER A 56 10.89 2.29 12.92
CA SER A 56 11.34 2.51 11.55
C SER A 56 10.25 3.15 10.70
N ARG A 57 10.58 3.46 9.45
CA ARG A 57 9.61 3.88 8.43
C ARG A 57 8.45 2.87 8.29
N SER A 58 8.76 1.58 8.33
CA SER A 58 7.74 0.52 8.32
C SER A 58 6.79 0.60 9.52
N SER A 59 7.28 1.00 10.70
CA SER A 59 6.43 1.23 11.88
C SER A 59 5.49 2.43 11.69
N ALA A 60 5.96 3.52 11.07
CA ALA A 60 5.12 4.67 10.75
C ALA A 60 4.00 4.30 9.76
N LEU A 61 4.31 3.48 8.75
CA LEU A 61 3.30 2.97 7.82
C LEU A 61 2.33 2.00 8.50
N ALA A 62 2.81 1.13 9.38
CA ALA A 62 1.93 0.25 10.16
C ALA A 62 0.99 1.07 11.06
N SER A 63 1.47 2.15 11.67
CA SER A 63 0.61 3.07 12.43
C SER A 63 -0.47 3.70 11.57
N LYS A 64 -0.14 4.16 10.37
CA LYS A 64 -1.14 4.70 9.43
C LYS A 64 -2.11 3.62 8.93
N ALA A 65 -1.61 2.40 8.73
CA ALA A 65 -2.40 1.28 8.22
C ALA A 65 -3.45 0.79 9.22
N THR A 66 -3.14 0.86 10.50
CA THR A 66 -3.99 0.32 11.59
C THR A 66 -4.63 1.40 12.45
N GLY A 67 -4.21 2.66 12.32
CA GLY A 67 -4.54 3.72 13.28
C GLY A 67 -3.78 3.60 14.61
N PHE A 68 -3.13 2.47 14.91
CA PHE A 68 -2.46 2.23 16.19
C PHE A 68 -1.18 3.06 16.31
N PRO A 69 -1.04 3.91 17.37
CA PRO A 69 0.05 4.88 17.48
C PRO A 69 1.33 4.25 18.01
N ILE A 70 2.03 3.45 17.19
CA ILE A 70 3.23 2.66 17.59
C ILE A 70 4.29 3.53 18.28
N ALA A 71 4.61 4.70 17.73
CA ALA A 71 5.66 5.56 18.32
C ALA A 71 5.27 6.10 19.71
N LYS A 72 4.01 6.47 19.91
CA LYS A 72 3.49 6.92 21.21
C LYS A 72 3.54 5.79 22.24
N VAL A 73 3.10 4.60 21.84
CA VAL A 73 3.13 3.41 22.70
C VAL A 73 4.59 3.05 23.03
N ALA A 74 5.48 3.00 22.03
CA ALA A 74 6.89 2.72 22.22
C ALA A 74 7.57 3.69 23.20
N ALA A 75 7.24 4.98 23.14
CA ALA A 75 7.76 5.97 24.10
C ALA A 75 7.29 5.70 25.54
N LYS A 76 6.03 5.28 25.72
CA LYS A 76 5.51 4.92 27.06
C LYS A 76 6.16 3.64 27.60
N LEU A 77 6.36 2.63 26.75
CA LEU A 77 7.08 1.42 27.13
C LEU A 77 8.51 1.73 27.58
N ALA A 78 9.18 2.68 26.92
CA ALA A 78 10.54 3.08 27.25
C ALA A 78 10.67 3.74 28.64
N VAL A 79 9.58 4.28 29.19
CA VAL A 79 9.55 4.85 30.55
C VAL A 79 8.91 3.92 31.59
N GLY A 80 8.71 2.64 31.23
CA GLY A 80 8.35 1.57 32.16
C GLY A 80 6.91 1.12 32.19
N TYR A 81 6.02 1.68 31.35
CA TYR A 81 4.66 1.13 31.19
C TYR A 81 4.68 -0.22 30.48
N THR A 82 3.65 -1.03 30.72
CA THR A 82 3.39 -2.27 29.99
C THR A 82 2.21 -2.10 29.05
N LEU A 83 2.07 -2.99 28.04
CA LEU A 83 0.99 -2.89 27.04
C LEU A 83 -0.42 -3.05 27.62
N ASP A 84 -0.53 -3.80 28.71
CA ASP A 84 -1.79 -4.04 29.43
C ASP A 84 -2.16 -2.89 30.39
N GLU A 85 -1.27 -1.96 30.65
CA GLU A 85 -1.55 -0.72 31.38
C GLU A 85 -1.99 0.43 30.47
N LEU A 86 -1.75 0.31 29.17
CA LEU A 86 -2.01 1.37 28.22
C LEU A 86 -3.36 1.18 27.52
N PRO A 87 -4.23 2.21 27.52
CA PRO A 87 -5.46 2.16 26.71
C PRO A 87 -5.13 2.26 25.23
N ASN A 88 -5.96 1.63 24.41
CA ASN A 88 -5.95 1.80 22.95
C ASN A 88 -6.63 3.13 22.62
N ASP A 89 -5.89 4.07 22.07
CA ASP A 89 -6.40 5.42 21.75
C ASP A 89 -7.51 5.42 20.68
N ILE A 90 -7.58 4.37 19.84
CA ILE A 90 -8.56 4.28 18.76
C ILE A 90 -9.91 3.83 19.30
N THR A 91 -9.93 2.78 20.11
CA THR A 91 -11.18 2.24 20.64
C THR A 91 -11.60 2.93 21.94
N GLY A 92 -10.63 3.40 22.74
CA GLY A 92 -10.88 3.93 24.08
C GLY A 92 -11.45 2.89 25.08
N LYS A 93 -11.69 1.66 24.64
CA LYS A 93 -12.33 0.58 25.40
C LYS A 93 -11.43 -0.64 25.57
N THR A 94 -10.47 -0.84 24.67
CA THR A 94 -9.51 -1.95 24.71
C THR A 94 -8.15 -1.48 25.17
N LEU A 95 -7.25 -2.42 25.44
CA LEU A 95 -5.87 -2.14 25.84
C LEU A 95 -4.92 -2.21 24.64
N ALA A 96 -3.78 -1.58 24.75
CA ALA A 96 -2.73 -1.61 23.73
C ALA A 96 -2.11 -3.01 23.50
N ALA A 97 -2.38 -3.95 24.41
CA ALA A 97 -1.98 -5.36 24.29
C ALA A 97 -2.76 -6.13 23.21
N TYR A 98 -3.91 -5.62 22.77
CA TYR A 98 -4.71 -6.25 21.71
C TYR A 98 -4.07 -5.99 20.34
N GLU A 99 -3.86 -7.05 19.58
CA GLU A 99 -3.32 -6.94 18.22
C GLU A 99 -4.34 -6.30 17.29
N PRO A 100 -3.92 -5.38 16.40
CA PRO A 100 -4.83 -4.79 15.44
C PRO A 100 -5.41 -5.83 14.48
N THR A 101 -6.71 -5.76 14.29
CA THR A 101 -7.46 -6.53 13.28
C THR A 101 -8.10 -5.55 12.31
N ILE A 102 -7.90 -5.75 11.01
CA ILE A 102 -8.40 -4.85 9.97
C ILE A 102 -9.27 -5.60 8.96
N ASP A 103 -10.34 -4.98 8.51
CA ASP A 103 -11.31 -5.50 7.52
C ASP A 103 -11.13 -4.89 6.12
N TYR A 104 -10.06 -4.14 5.92
CA TYR A 104 -9.64 -3.54 4.66
C TYR A 104 -8.23 -4.03 4.27
N ILE A 105 -7.83 -3.77 3.04
CA ILE A 105 -6.51 -4.17 2.53
C ILE A 105 -5.61 -2.95 2.41
N VAL A 106 -4.42 -3.08 2.98
CA VAL A 106 -3.35 -2.09 2.85
C VAL A 106 -2.25 -2.65 1.95
N THR A 107 -1.91 -1.93 0.89
CA THR A 107 -0.82 -2.28 -0.02
C THR A 107 0.27 -1.22 0.05
N LYS A 108 1.50 -1.67 0.28
CA LYS A 108 2.71 -0.87 0.24
C LYS A 108 3.49 -1.20 -1.02
N VAL A 109 3.90 -0.19 -1.79
CA VAL A 109 4.73 -0.34 -2.98
C VAL A 109 5.96 0.58 -2.86
N PRO A 110 7.19 0.06 -3.06
CA PRO A 110 8.40 0.88 -3.00
C PRO A 110 8.50 1.81 -4.22
N ARG A 111 9.08 2.99 -4.02
CA ARG A 111 9.46 3.94 -5.06
C ARG A 111 10.95 3.81 -5.36
N PHE A 112 11.30 3.75 -6.64
CA PHE A 112 12.67 3.72 -7.13
C PHE A 112 12.90 4.93 -8.05
N ASP A 113 14.10 5.50 -8.03
CA ASP A 113 14.49 6.67 -8.83
C ASP A 113 15.71 6.34 -9.71
N PHE A 114 15.73 5.16 -10.34
CA PHE A 114 16.82 4.75 -11.23
C PHE A 114 17.02 5.72 -12.40
N GLU A 115 15.97 6.42 -12.80
CA GLU A 115 16.04 7.46 -13.83
C GLU A 115 16.99 8.61 -13.46
N LYS A 116 17.29 8.83 -12.19
CA LYS A 116 18.26 9.83 -11.70
C LYS A 116 19.69 9.29 -11.67
N PHE A 117 19.87 7.99 -11.82
CA PHE A 117 21.15 7.30 -11.74
C PHE A 117 21.36 6.40 -12.97
N PRO A 118 21.68 6.98 -14.15
CA PRO A 118 21.78 6.23 -15.42
C PRO A 118 22.79 5.09 -15.41
N SER A 119 23.81 5.15 -14.53
CA SER A 119 24.80 4.09 -14.37
C SER A 119 24.32 2.89 -13.54
N ALA A 120 23.18 3.00 -12.87
CA ALA A 120 22.62 1.89 -12.10
C ALA A 120 21.99 0.84 -13.04
N SER A 121 22.19 -0.43 -12.74
CA SER A 121 21.67 -1.53 -13.57
C SER A 121 20.14 -1.61 -13.66
N GLY A 122 19.43 -0.97 -12.74
CA GLY A 122 17.97 -1.06 -12.61
C GLY A 122 17.45 -2.43 -12.14
N HIS A 123 18.34 -3.41 -11.94
CA HIS A 123 17.98 -4.69 -11.36
C HIS A 123 17.98 -4.62 -9.83
N LEU A 124 16.93 -5.17 -9.24
CA LEU A 124 16.82 -5.26 -7.79
C LEU A 124 17.61 -6.47 -7.26
N GLY A 125 18.45 -6.23 -6.27
CA GLY A 125 19.28 -7.22 -5.62
C GLY A 125 18.99 -7.31 -4.13
N VAL A 126 19.99 -7.77 -3.36
CA VAL A 126 19.90 -7.94 -1.90
C VAL A 126 20.08 -6.63 -1.12
N GLN A 127 20.53 -5.58 -1.79
CA GLN A 127 20.71 -4.25 -1.17
C GLN A 127 19.42 -3.45 -1.28
N MET A 128 19.17 -2.58 -0.30
CA MET A 128 18.06 -1.63 -0.36
C MET A 128 18.34 -0.56 -1.42
N GLN A 129 17.48 -0.50 -2.45
CA GLN A 129 17.60 0.42 -3.58
C GLN A 129 16.39 1.36 -3.69
N SER A 130 15.35 1.15 -2.88
CA SER A 130 14.20 2.03 -2.84
C SER A 130 14.52 3.35 -2.17
N VAL A 131 14.04 4.45 -2.74
CA VAL A 131 14.22 5.81 -2.22
C VAL A 131 13.02 6.29 -1.39
N GLY A 132 11.94 5.55 -1.43
CA GLY A 132 10.72 5.84 -0.72
C GLY A 132 9.67 4.76 -0.94
N GLU A 133 8.45 5.07 -0.56
CA GLU A 133 7.33 4.13 -0.64
C GLU A 133 5.99 4.85 -0.62
N VAL A 134 4.97 4.19 -1.15
CA VAL A 134 3.58 4.60 -1.03
C VAL A 134 2.80 3.52 -0.29
N MET A 135 1.73 3.95 0.39
CA MET A 135 0.75 3.07 1.01
C MET A 135 -0.64 3.46 0.51
N ALA A 136 -1.41 2.47 0.11
CA ALA A 136 -2.79 2.67 -0.29
C ALA A 136 -3.71 1.69 0.42
N ILE A 137 -4.92 2.13 0.72
CA ILE A 137 -5.96 1.37 1.41
C ILE A 137 -7.14 1.18 0.47
N GLY A 138 -7.75 -0.01 0.48
CA GLY A 138 -8.95 -0.33 -0.28
C GLY A 138 -9.68 -1.51 0.35
N ARG A 139 -10.91 -1.79 -0.10
CA ARG A 139 -11.68 -2.97 0.36
C ARG A 139 -11.13 -4.28 -0.22
N THR A 140 -10.41 -4.20 -1.33
CA THR A 140 -9.79 -5.36 -1.97
C THR A 140 -8.32 -5.09 -2.29
N PHE A 141 -7.55 -6.18 -2.48
CA PHE A 141 -6.15 -6.06 -2.90
C PHE A 141 -6.03 -5.38 -4.28
N ARG A 142 -6.93 -5.67 -5.20
CA ARG A 142 -6.93 -5.07 -6.54
C ARG A 142 -7.12 -3.55 -6.46
N GLU A 143 -8.07 -3.09 -5.66
CA GLU A 143 -8.31 -1.66 -5.43
C GLU A 143 -7.08 -0.99 -4.81
N SER A 144 -6.55 -1.54 -3.71
CA SER A 144 -5.40 -0.95 -3.02
C SER A 144 -4.14 -0.95 -3.89
N LEU A 145 -3.93 -1.99 -4.70
CA LEU A 145 -2.79 -2.07 -5.63
C LEU A 145 -2.88 -1.00 -6.73
N GLN A 146 -4.05 -0.83 -7.35
CA GLN A 146 -4.29 0.21 -8.36
C GLN A 146 -4.03 1.61 -7.79
N LYS A 147 -4.55 1.88 -6.61
CA LYS A 147 -4.33 3.15 -5.90
C LYS A 147 -2.85 3.38 -5.58
N ALA A 148 -2.14 2.33 -5.12
CA ALA A 148 -0.71 2.42 -4.80
C ALA A 148 0.11 2.79 -6.05
N PHE A 149 -0.14 2.16 -7.19
CA PHE A 149 0.57 2.50 -8.44
C PHE A 149 0.28 3.92 -8.89
N ARG A 150 -0.96 4.38 -8.81
CA ARG A 150 -1.32 5.78 -9.11
C ARG A 150 -0.60 6.77 -8.21
N SER A 151 -0.45 6.42 -6.93
CA SER A 151 0.22 7.27 -5.93
C SER A 151 1.75 7.27 -6.03
N LEU A 152 2.36 6.37 -6.82
CA LEU A 152 3.82 6.34 -7.01
C LEU A 152 4.34 7.54 -7.82
N GLU A 153 3.48 8.25 -8.55
CA GLU A 153 3.85 9.37 -9.44
C GLU A 153 4.96 8.99 -10.45
N VAL A 154 4.81 7.83 -11.06
CA VAL A 154 5.71 7.32 -12.11
C VAL A 154 5.12 7.42 -13.52
N GLY A 155 4.09 8.27 -13.68
CA GLY A 155 3.40 8.48 -14.95
C GLY A 155 2.47 7.34 -15.33
N VAL A 156 1.81 6.68 -14.35
CA VAL A 156 0.79 5.65 -14.56
C VAL A 156 -0.47 5.97 -13.76
N ASP A 157 -1.64 5.67 -14.31
CA ASP A 157 -2.94 5.91 -13.67
C ASP A 157 -3.43 4.74 -12.82
N GLY A 158 -2.60 3.73 -12.65
CA GLY A 158 -2.83 2.50 -11.92
C GLY A 158 -1.80 1.44 -12.31
N LEU A 159 -2.11 0.17 -12.10
CA LEU A 159 -1.25 -0.94 -12.55
C LEU A 159 -1.38 -1.10 -14.07
N GLU A 160 -0.75 -0.23 -14.83
CA GLU A 160 -0.75 -0.25 -16.30
C GLU A 160 0.65 -0.08 -16.84
N PRO A 161 1.01 -0.80 -17.93
CA PRO A 161 2.27 -0.55 -18.64
C PRO A 161 2.32 0.89 -19.14
N LYS A 162 3.50 1.52 -19.08
CA LYS A 162 3.67 2.93 -19.51
C LYS A 162 3.27 3.16 -20.97
N TRP A 163 3.58 2.21 -21.83
CA TRP A 163 3.25 2.26 -23.25
C TRP A 163 1.73 2.11 -23.54
N ALA A 164 0.92 1.61 -22.59
CA ALA A 164 -0.54 1.55 -22.75
C ALA A 164 -1.20 2.94 -22.91
N PHE A 165 -0.47 4.01 -22.68
CA PHE A 165 -0.95 5.37 -22.91
C PHE A 165 -0.81 5.86 -24.34
N GLU A 166 0.07 5.23 -25.13
CA GLU A 166 0.47 5.67 -26.46
C GLU A 166 -0.09 4.79 -27.58
N GLU A 167 -0.60 3.59 -27.25
CA GLU A 167 -0.99 2.59 -28.24
C GLU A 167 -2.46 2.17 -28.12
N ASP A 168 -3.02 1.69 -29.23
CA ASP A 168 -4.35 1.09 -29.27
C ASP A 168 -4.38 -0.18 -28.40
N PRO A 169 -5.38 -0.36 -27.51
CA PRO A 169 -5.53 -1.54 -26.67
C PRO A 169 -5.49 -2.88 -27.42
N ASP A 170 -5.96 -2.91 -28.65
CA ASP A 170 -5.95 -4.14 -29.46
C ASP A 170 -4.55 -4.49 -29.99
N LEU A 171 -3.71 -3.49 -30.28
CA LEU A 171 -2.29 -3.70 -30.61
C LEU A 171 -1.50 -4.26 -29.45
N ILE A 172 -1.85 -3.84 -28.22
CA ILE A 172 -1.24 -4.32 -26.98
C ILE A 172 -1.47 -5.81 -26.82
N ARG A 173 -2.70 -6.28 -27.06
CA ARG A 173 -3.08 -7.70 -26.95
C ARG A 173 -2.43 -8.56 -28.03
N ALA A 174 -2.13 -8.00 -29.19
CA ALA A 174 -1.46 -8.68 -30.29
C ALA A 174 0.06 -8.78 -30.11
N ARG A 175 0.63 -8.08 -29.13
CA ARG A 175 2.09 -8.01 -28.93
C ARG A 175 2.65 -9.30 -28.34
N SER A 176 3.72 -9.80 -28.94
CA SER A 176 4.50 -10.89 -28.36
C SER A 176 5.27 -10.40 -27.12
N PHE A 177 5.05 -11.06 -25.97
CA PHE A 177 5.74 -10.74 -24.73
C PHE A 177 6.90 -11.71 -24.46
N ASP A 178 8.09 -11.18 -24.23
CA ASP A 178 9.25 -11.96 -23.82
C ASP A 178 9.22 -12.22 -22.30
N LEU A 179 8.84 -13.44 -21.93
CA LEU A 179 8.79 -13.88 -20.54
C LEU A 179 10.15 -13.84 -19.83
N THR A 180 11.26 -13.95 -20.55
CA THR A 180 12.61 -13.93 -19.94
C THR A 180 12.90 -12.60 -19.27
N SER A 181 12.25 -11.51 -19.72
CA SER A 181 12.34 -10.19 -19.13
C SER A 181 11.81 -10.10 -17.68
N LEU A 182 11.05 -11.11 -17.23
CA LEU A 182 10.53 -11.21 -15.86
C LEU A 182 11.49 -11.92 -14.90
N ARG A 183 12.56 -12.55 -15.41
CA ARG A 183 13.48 -13.35 -14.59
C ARG A 183 14.15 -12.52 -13.51
N PHE A 184 14.56 -11.31 -13.84
CA PHE A 184 15.19 -10.40 -12.88
C PHE A 184 14.17 -9.39 -12.36
N ALA A 185 14.19 -9.15 -11.04
CA ALA A 185 13.35 -8.13 -10.43
C ALA A 185 13.83 -6.74 -10.87
N THR A 186 12.87 -5.90 -11.28
CA THR A 186 13.09 -4.49 -11.64
C THR A 186 12.02 -3.62 -10.98
N ALA A 187 12.22 -2.31 -10.94
CA ALA A 187 11.26 -1.35 -10.40
C ALA A 187 9.85 -1.47 -11.02
N PHE A 188 9.77 -1.91 -12.28
CA PHE A 188 8.52 -2.00 -13.04
C PHE A 188 8.06 -3.45 -13.28
N ARG A 189 8.60 -4.42 -12.53
CA ARG A 189 8.28 -5.84 -12.72
C ARG A 189 6.78 -6.14 -12.67
N LEU A 190 6.03 -5.50 -11.76
CA LEU A 190 4.58 -5.73 -11.67
C LEU A 190 3.82 -5.20 -12.88
N LEU A 191 4.25 -4.09 -13.49
CA LEU A 191 3.68 -3.58 -14.74
C LEU A 191 3.95 -4.56 -15.89
N LYS A 192 5.18 -5.12 -15.98
CA LYS A 192 5.54 -6.15 -16.95
C LYS A 192 4.76 -7.45 -16.78
N ILE A 193 4.46 -7.84 -15.53
CA ILE A 193 3.61 -9.02 -15.24
C ILE A 193 2.20 -8.80 -15.80
N ARG A 194 1.64 -7.60 -15.60
CA ARG A 194 0.34 -7.29 -16.20
C ARG A 194 0.40 -7.30 -17.73
N GLU A 195 1.46 -6.76 -18.33
CA GLU A 195 1.71 -6.82 -19.77
C GLU A 195 1.74 -8.26 -20.30
N ALA A 196 2.42 -9.16 -19.58
CA ALA A 196 2.45 -10.57 -19.92
C ALA A 196 1.04 -11.19 -19.97
N PHE A 197 0.20 -10.87 -18.98
CA PHE A 197 -1.18 -11.35 -18.96
C PHE A 197 -2.04 -10.75 -20.08
N LEU A 198 -1.89 -9.47 -20.37
CA LEU A 198 -2.55 -8.81 -21.51
C LEU A 198 -2.15 -9.45 -22.85
N SER A 199 -0.92 -9.94 -22.97
CA SER A 199 -0.38 -10.66 -24.13
C SER A 199 -0.72 -12.17 -24.12
N GLY A 200 -1.67 -12.61 -23.28
CA GLY A 200 -2.19 -13.97 -23.24
C GLY A 200 -1.32 -14.99 -22.48
N LYS A 201 -0.29 -14.55 -21.73
CA LYS A 201 0.51 -15.48 -20.92
C LYS A 201 -0.30 -16.06 -19.77
N THR A 202 -0.04 -17.30 -19.43
CA THR A 202 -0.70 -18.02 -18.35
C THR A 202 -0.05 -17.74 -16.99
N ILE A 203 -0.81 -17.92 -15.92
CA ILE A 203 -0.28 -17.82 -14.54
C ILE A 203 0.88 -18.78 -14.33
N LYS A 204 0.78 -19.99 -14.86
CA LYS A 204 1.82 -21.02 -14.74
C LYS A 204 3.14 -20.57 -15.39
N GLU A 205 3.10 -20.02 -16.60
CA GLU A 205 4.29 -19.51 -17.29
C GLU A 205 4.96 -18.37 -16.50
N VAL A 206 4.17 -17.43 -15.99
CA VAL A 206 4.68 -16.31 -15.19
C VAL A 206 5.22 -16.80 -13.84
N PHE A 207 4.55 -17.73 -13.18
CA PHE A 207 5.00 -18.32 -11.92
C PHE A 207 6.34 -19.04 -12.07
N GLU A 208 6.51 -19.86 -13.12
CA GLU A 208 7.74 -20.61 -13.34
C GLU A 208 8.99 -19.71 -13.42
N ILE A 209 8.84 -18.51 -13.96
CA ILE A 209 9.93 -17.56 -14.10
C ILE A 209 10.10 -16.65 -12.89
N THR A 210 8.99 -16.20 -12.30
CA THR A 210 9.03 -15.17 -11.24
C THR A 210 9.07 -15.75 -9.83
N LYS A 211 8.52 -16.95 -9.64
CA LYS A 211 8.26 -17.61 -8.35
C LYS A 211 7.43 -16.73 -7.38
N ILE A 212 6.69 -15.77 -7.92
CA ILE A 212 5.72 -14.99 -7.15
C ILE A 212 4.52 -15.89 -6.84
N ASP A 213 4.04 -15.85 -5.60
CA ASP A 213 2.88 -16.62 -5.17
C ASP A 213 1.70 -16.48 -6.13
N ILE A 214 1.09 -17.62 -6.46
CA ILE A 214 0.00 -17.73 -7.45
C ILE A 214 -1.19 -16.84 -7.08
N TRP A 215 -1.45 -16.64 -5.79
CA TRP A 215 -2.52 -15.76 -5.34
C TRP A 215 -2.35 -14.33 -5.87
N PHE A 216 -1.13 -13.75 -5.76
CA PHE A 216 -0.84 -12.41 -6.28
C PHE A 216 -0.93 -12.36 -7.80
N LEU A 217 -0.42 -13.39 -8.49
CA LEU A 217 -0.51 -13.48 -9.95
C LEU A 217 -1.96 -13.53 -10.42
N ASN A 218 -2.81 -14.28 -9.72
CA ASN A 218 -4.25 -14.32 -9.98
C ASN A 218 -4.89 -12.93 -9.86
N GLN A 219 -4.57 -12.19 -8.79
CA GLN A 219 -5.13 -10.84 -8.58
C GLN A 219 -4.71 -9.88 -9.71
N ILE A 220 -3.47 -9.95 -10.18
CA ILE A 220 -2.99 -9.13 -11.28
C ILE A 220 -3.64 -9.57 -12.60
N LYS A 221 -3.80 -10.87 -12.84
CA LYS A 221 -4.47 -11.40 -14.03
C LYS A 221 -5.92 -10.94 -14.10
N MET A 222 -6.67 -10.99 -13.00
CA MET A 222 -8.05 -10.49 -12.92
C MET A 222 -8.17 -8.98 -13.22
N LEU A 223 -7.12 -8.18 -13.00
CA LEU A 223 -7.08 -6.77 -13.43
C LEU A 223 -6.79 -6.64 -14.94
N SER A 224 -6.22 -7.67 -15.56
CA SER A 224 -5.87 -7.69 -16.99
C SER A 224 -7.04 -8.23 -17.85
N GLU A 225 -7.88 -9.07 -17.27
CA GLU A 225 -9.09 -9.60 -17.86
C GLU A 225 -10.24 -8.64 -17.56
N GLN A 226 -10.31 -7.53 -18.28
CA GLN A 226 -11.50 -6.67 -18.21
C GLN A 226 -12.62 -7.34 -19.00
N ASP A 227 -13.68 -7.70 -18.31
CA ASP A 227 -14.89 -8.11 -18.96
C ASP A 227 -15.59 -6.85 -19.52
N TYR A 228 -15.89 -6.83 -20.82
CA TYR A 228 -16.60 -5.70 -21.48
C TYR A 228 -18.02 -5.52 -20.92
N GLU A 229 -18.53 -6.50 -20.17
CA GLU A 229 -19.84 -6.46 -19.52
C GLU A 229 -19.78 -5.83 -18.10
N GLU A 230 -18.60 -5.51 -17.59
CA GLU A 230 -18.48 -4.90 -16.25
C GLU A 230 -19.09 -3.50 -16.21
N THR A 231 -19.93 -3.28 -15.21
CA THR A 231 -20.52 -1.96 -14.95
C THR A 231 -19.46 -0.96 -14.49
N LEU A 232 -19.74 0.32 -14.69
CA LEU A 232 -18.85 1.40 -14.24
C LEU A 232 -18.56 1.32 -12.72
N TYR A 233 -19.57 0.94 -11.92
CA TYR A 233 -19.39 0.71 -10.48
C TYR A 233 -18.40 -0.42 -10.19
N GLN A 234 -18.51 -1.56 -10.88
CA GLN A 234 -17.60 -2.69 -10.70
C GLN A 234 -16.14 -2.32 -11.06
N LEU A 235 -15.93 -1.57 -12.13
CA LEU A 235 -14.60 -1.07 -12.48
C LEU A 235 -14.05 -0.11 -11.41
N LYS A 236 -14.87 0.79 -10.89
CA LYS A 236 -14.48 1.71 -9.83
C LYS A 236 -14.14 0.97 -8.53
N SER A 237 -14.93 -0.02 -8.13
CA SER A 237 -14.66 -0.84 -6.93
C SER A 237 -13.38 -1.69 -7.04
N LYS A 238 -12.95 -2.02 -8.25
CA LYS A 238 -11.64 -2.64 -8.52
C LYS A 238 -10.46 -1.64 -8.53
N GLY A 239 -10.73 -0.34 -8.32
CA GLY A 239 -9.72 0.71 -8.22
C GLY A 239 -9.30 1.34 -9.54
N PHE A 240 -9.98 1.06 -10.66
CA PHE A 240 -9.69 1.72 -11.94
C PHE A 240 -9.97 3.23 -11.87
N SER A 241 -9.04 4.04 -12.35
CA SER A 241 -9.22 5.48 -12.49
C SER A 241 -10.16 5.82 -13.65
N ASP A 242 -10.75 7.00 -13.63
CA ASP A 242 -11.59 7.47 -14.75
C ASP A 242 -10.76 7.54 -16.05
N ALA A 243 -9.45 7.82 -15.96
CA ALA A 243 -8.53 7.83 -17.09
C ALA A 243 -8.30 6.42 -17.69
N GLN A 244 -8.10 5.40 -16.84
CA GLN A 244 -7.95 4.01 -17.30
C GLN A 244 -9.22 3.51 -18.00
N ILE A 245 -10.38 3.78 -17.40
CA ILE A 245 -11.68 3.38 -17.98
C ILE A 245 -11.92 4.10 -19.33
N ALA A 246 -11.56 5.39 -19.39
CA ALA A 246 -11.72 6.19 -20.60
C ALA A 246 -10.88 5.65 -21.76
N ARG A 247 -9.63 5.26 -21.52
CA ARG A 247 -8.76 4.65 -22.54
C ARG A 247 -9.39 3.39 -23.15
N ASN A 248 -9.84 2.49 -22.28
CA ASN A 248 -10.46 1.25 -22.73
C ASN A 248 -11.79 1.48 -23.47
N ALA A 249 -12.58 2.46 -23.03
CA ALA A 249 -13.83 2.84 -23.66
C ALA A 249 -13.67 3.82 -24.84
N ARG A 250 -12.43 4.15 -25.25
CA ARG A 250 -12.10 5.10 -26.33
C ARG A 250 -12.84 6.44 -26.17
N THR A 251 -12.82 6.98 -24.94
CA THR A 251 -13.51 8.23 -24.58
C THR A 251 -12.63 9.10 -23.66
N SER A 252 -13.15 10.21 -23.15
CA SER A 252 -12.41 11.07 -22.22
C SER A 252 -12.70 10.76 -20.75
N ALA A 253 -11.71 10.98 -19.89
CA ALA A 253 -11.88 10.81 -18.45
C ALA A 253 -12.98 11.74 -17.88
N GLU A 254 -13.16 12.92 -18.49
CA GLU A 254 -14.22 13.85 -18.12
C GLU A 254 -15.61 13.27 -18.41
N LYS A 255 -15.78 12.57 -19.56
CA LYS A 255 -17.04 11.91 -19.89
C LYS A 255 -17.33 10.77 -18.91
N ILE A 256 -16.34 9.95 -18.56
CA ILE A 256 -16.49 8.90 -17.53
C ILE A 256 -16.90 9.51 -16.20
N ARG A 257 -16.25 10.60 -15.79
CA ARG A 257 -16.59 11.32 -14.56
C ARG A 257 -18.04 11.84 -14.58
N LYS A 258 -18.47 12.46 -15.65
CA LYS A 258 -19.86 12.95 -15.81
C LYS A 258 -20.85 11.81 -15.72
N THR A 259 -20.56 10.68 -16.39
CA THR A 259 -21.42 9.49 -16.37
C THR A 259 -21.56 8.93 -14.95
N ARG A 260 -20.45 8.69 -14.23
CA ARG A 260 -20.52 8.13 -12.89
C ARG A 260 -21.23 9.04 -11.88
N ILE A 261 -21.09 10.37 -12.01
CA ILE A 261 -21.83 11.34 -11.17
C ILE A 261 -23.32 11.26 -11.48
N LYS A 262 -23.71 11.20 -12.77
CA LYS A 262 -25.10 11.08 -13.20
C LYS A 262 -25.74 9.76 -12.69
N GLU A 263 -24.97 8.69 -12.66
CA GLU A 263 -25.39 7.37 -12.18
C GLU A 263 -25.26 7.21 -10.65
N ASN A 264 -24.93 8.30 -9.93
CA ASN A 264 -24.68 8.31 -8.49
C ASN A 264 -23.56 7.35 -8.03
N ILE A 265 -22.58 7.07 -8.90
CA ILE A 265 -21.40 6.28 -8.58
C ILE A 265 -20.36 7.23 -7.96
N LEU A 266 -20.47 7.44 -6.67
CA LEU A 266 -19.63 8.34 -5.88
C LEU A 266 -18.74 7.53 -4.93
N PRO A 267 -17.56 8.04 -4.58
CA PRO A 267 -16.75 7.40 -3.54
C PRO A 267 -17.43 7.52 -2.18
N SER A 268 -17.35 6.46 -1.40
CA SER A 268 -17.62 6.44 0.04
C SER A 268 -16.34 6.58 0.82
N TYR A 269 -16.44 6.90 2.10
CA TYR A 269 -15.31 7.07 3.01
C TYR A 269 -15.47 6.15 4.21
N LYS A 270 -14.43 5.37 4.48
CA LYS A 270 -14.36 4.42 5.58
C LYS A 270 -13.30 4.85 6.58
N LEU A 271 -13.50 4.49 7.85
CA LEU A 271 -12.54 4.75 8.91
C LEU A 271 -11.39 3.74 8.88
N VAL A 272 -10.21 4.21 9.27
CA VAL A 272 -9.07 3.33 9.57
C VAL A 272 -9.17 2.97 11.03
N ASP A 273 -9.47 1.71 11.34
CA ASP A 273 -9.61 1.25 12.71
C ASP A 273 -8.71 0.03 13.01
N THR A 274 -8.57 -0.30 14.31
CA THR A 274 -7.73 -1.40 14.79
C THR A 274 -8.52 -2.65 15.17
N CYS A 275 -9.84 -2.64 15.01
CA CYS A 275 -10.71 -3.68 15.58
C CYS A 275 -11.81 -4.16 14.62
N SER A 276 -11.66 -3.94 13.32
CA SER A 276 -12.61 -4.40 12.28
C SER A 276 -14.07 -4.06 12.61
N ALA A 277 -14.31 -2.83 13.07
CA ALA A 277 -15.63 -2.31 13.47
C ALA A 277 -16.30 -3.01 14.67
N GLU A 278 -15.58 -3.84 15.42
CA GLU A 278 -16.10 -4.44 16.66
C GLU A 278 -16.41 -3.38 17.74
N PHE A 279 -15.68 -2.28 17.74
CA PHE A 279 -15.87 -1.12 18.59
C PHE A 279 -15.91 0.15 17.76
N GLU A 280 -16.61 1.16 18.24
CA GLU A 280 -16.58 2.49 17.63
C GLU A 280 -15.13 3.04 17.62
N ALA A 281 -14.61 3.33 16.45
CA ALA A 281 -13.26 3.84 16.27
C ALA A 281 -13.25 5.38 16.36
N LYS A 282 -12.40 5.92 17.25
CA LYS A 282 -12.12 7.36 17.37
C LYS A 282 -10.82 7.69 16.64
N THR A 283 -10.82 7.57 15.34
CA THR A 283 -9.66 7.82 14.50
C THR A 283 -9.87 9.04 13.60
N PRO A 284 -8.85 9.89 13.42
CA PRO A 284 -8.90 10.96 12.41
C PRO A 284 -8.57 10.44 11.00
N TYR A 285 -8.22 9.17 10.84
CA TYR A 285 -7.78 8.59 9.57
C TYR A 285 -8.93 7.92 8.84
N CYS A 286 -9.05 8.21 7.56
CA CYS A 286 -10.03 7.60 6.67
C CYS A 286 -9.42 7.32 5.30
N TYR A 287 -10.10 6.46 4.54
CA TYR A 287 -9.77 6.17 3.15
C TYR A 287 -11.03 6.23 2.28
N SER A 288 -10.86 6.61 1.02
CA SER A 288 -11.94 6.59 0.05
C SER A 288 -12.01 5.23 -0.64
N THR A 289 -13.20 4.76 -0.94
CA THR A 289 -13.45 3.54 -1.72
C THR A 289 -14.72 3.69 -2.54
N TYR A 290 -15.08 2.70 -3.33
CA TYR A 290 -16.41 2.61 -3.96
C TYR A 290 -17.18 1.47 -3.31
N ASP A 291 -17.87 1.80 -2.22
CA ASP A 291 -18.70 0.90 -1.42
C ASP A 291 -20.07 1.54 -1.20
N TYR A 292 -21.05 0.77 -0.75
CA TYR A 292 -22.43 1.24 -0.54
C TYR A 292 -22.58 2.12 0.70
N GLU A 293 -21.73 1.94 1.70
CA GLU A 293 -21.85 2.63 2.98
C GLU A 293 -20.74 3.66 3.19
N ASN A 294 -21.11 4.80 3.71
CA ASN A 294 -20.22 5.86 4.16
C ASN A 294 -20.19 5.89 5.69
N GLU A 295 -19.01 5.77 6.29
CA GLU A 295 -18.82 5.75 7.76
C GLU A 295 -18.51 7.14 8.32
N ILE A 296 -18.35 8.14 7.46
CA ILE A 296 -17.95 9.49 7.86
C ILE A 296 -19.10 10.45 7.66
N GLU A 297 -19.49 11.11 8.74
CA GLU A 297 -20.46 12.19 8.69
C GLU A 297 -19.76 13.52 8.34
N PRO A 298 -20.38 14.35 7.49
CA PRO A 298 -19.85 15.66 7.15
C PRO A 298 -19.76 16.57 8.37
N ILE A 299 -18.55 17.03 8.71
CA ILE A 299 -18.36 18.02 9.76
C ILE A 299 -19.01 19.36 9.34
N GLN A 300 -19.74 20.01 10.24
CA GLN A 300 -20.33 21.32 10.00
C GLN A 300 -19.29 22.45 10.14
N GLY A 301 -19.52 23.58 9.46
CA GLY A 301 -18.69 24.78 9.57
C GLY A 301 -17.68 24.97 8.44
N LYS A 302 -16.78 25.94 8.60
CA LYS A 302 -15.72 26.24 7.63
C LYS A 302 -14.69 25.12 7.61
N LYS A 303 -14.24 24.74 6.40
CA LYS A 303 -13.29 23.65 6.17
C LYS A 303 -12.11 24.12 5.38
N VAL A 304 -10.93 23.62 5.72
CA VAL A 304 -9.69 23.80 4.96
C VAL A 304 -9.19 22.42 4.53
N ILE A 305 -8.87 22.28 3.26
CA ILE A 305 -8.26 21.07 2.70
C ILE A 305 -6.78 21.34 2.49
N ILE A 306 -5.92 20.50 3.07
CA ILE A 306 -4.48 20.53 2.85
C ILE A 306 -4.14 19.32 1.99
N LEU A 307 -3.60 19.57 0.78
CA LEU A 307 -3.15 18.50 -0.10
C LEU A 307 -1.75 18.05 0.32
N GLY A 308 -1.56 16.74 0.45
CA GLY A 308 -0.26 16.16 0.78
C GLY A 308 0.73 16.24 -0.39
N GLY A 309 2.02 16.09 -0.08
CA GLY A 309 3.14 16.20 -1.04
C GLY A 309 3.37 14.99 -1.94
N GLY A 310 2.44 14.03 -2.02
CA GLY A 310 2.61 12.81 -2.81
C GLY A 310 3.37 11.69 -2.08
N PRO A 311 4.09 10.81 -2.79
CA PRO A 311 4.78 9.65 -2.21
C PRO A 311 5.91 10.06 -1.27
N ASN A 312 6.05 9.34 -0.17
CA ASN A 312 7.18 9.49 0.71
C ASN A 312 8.46 9.08 -0.03
N ARG A 313 9.40 9.99 -0.16
CA ARG A 313 10.71 9.75 -0.79
C ARG A 313 11.79 10.64 -0.20
N ILE A 314 13.03 10.20 -0.34
CA ILE A 314 14.18 10.97 0.13
C ILE A 314 14.17 12.38 -0.50
N GLY A 315 14.31 13.40 0.33
CA GLY A 315 14.31 14.81 -0.06
C GLY A 315 12.93 15.48 -0.07
N GLN A 316 11.85 14.77 0.21
CA GLN A 316 10.50 15.36 0.36
C GLN A 316 10.03 15.42 1.83
N GLY A 317 10.89 15.77 2.71
CA GLY A 317 10.67 16.37 4.03
C GLY A 317 9.87 15.61 5.10
N ILE A 318 8.78 14.96 4.76
CA ILE A 318 7.84 14.40 5.76
C ILE A 318 8.42 13.17 6.48
N GLU A 319 9.28 12.41 5.85
CA GLU A 319 9.94 11.27 6.51
C GLU A 319 11.04 11.67 7.48
N LEU A 320 11.57 12.85 7.29
CA LEU A 320 12.61 13.44 8.12
C LEU A 320 12.01 14.46 9.08
N SER A 321 10.82 14.20 9.60
CA SER A 321 10.16 15.05 10.60
C SER A 321 11.00 15.24 11.89
N LEU A 322 12.12 14.57 12.03
CA LEU A 322 13.16 14.90 12.99
C LEU A 322 13.61 16.38 12.89
N ILE A 323 13.62 16.95 11.69
CA ILE A 323 13.90 18.38 11.51
C ILE A 323 12.80 19.23 12.15
N HIS A 324 11.53 18.83 12.02
CA HIS A 324 10.43 19.54 12.66
C HIS A 324 10.36 19.34 14.17
N ILE A 325 10.91 18.24 14.67
CA ILE A 325 11.02 17.98 16.12
C ILE A 325 12.27 18.61 16.71
N SER A 326 13.40 18.56 16.01
CA SER A 326 14.70 19.03 16.51
C SER A 326 14.98 20.52 16.28
N GLU A 327 14.29 21.15 15.35
CA GLU A 327 14.41 22.60 15.09
C GLU A 327 13.04 23.32 15.16
N PRO A 328 12.30 23.23 16.27
CA PRO A 328 11.01 23.91 16.42
C PRO A 328 11.16 25.44 16.47
N THR A 329 12.39 25.95 16.47
CA THR A 329 12.72 27.36 16.61
C THR A 329 12.98 28.12 15.30
N ARG A 330 12.75 27.47 14.14
CA ARG A 330 12.79 28.16 12.84
C ARG A 330 11.37 28.49 12.33
N PRO A 331 10.78 29.63 12.76
CA PRO A 331 9.42 30.01 12.36
C PRO A 331 9.28 30.28 10.86
N GLU A 332 10.35 30.62 10.18
CA GLU A 332 10.37 30.95 8.74
C GLU A 332 10.02 29.74 7.83
N ARG A 333 10.31 28.51 8.26
CA ARG A 333 9.99 27.30 7.51
C ARG A 333 8.60 26.71 7.80
N SER A 334 8.03 27.03 8.96
CA SER A 334 6.67 26.62 9.28
C SER A 334 5.61 27.53 8.64
N ALA A 335 5.96 28.76 8.31
CA ALA A 335 5.08 29.69 7.62
C ALA A 335 4.90 29.32 6.13
N ASP A 336 5.94 28.83 5.47
CA ASP A 336 5.89 28.42 4.07
C ASP A 336 5.20 27.06 3.84
N GLY A 337 5.05 26.26 4.89
CA GLY A 337 4.38 24.96 4.83
C GLY A 337 2.86 25.00 5.07
N VAL A 338 2.31 26.15 5.42
CA VAL A 338 0.88 26.30 5.80
C VAL A 338 0.03 26.96 4.71
N VAL A 339 0.62 27.40 3.62
CA VAL A 339 -0.08 28.19 2.57
C VAL A 339 -0.05 27.46 1.24
N TRP A 340 -0.49 26.20 1.20
CA TRP A 340 -0.90 25.61 -0.11
C TRP A 340 -1.93 24.52 0.09
#